data_53a6c25629d87be98a5055d055325738
#
_entry.id   53a6c25629d87be98a5055d055325738
#
_cell.length_a   1.000
_cell.length_b   1.000
_cell.length_c   1.000
_cell.angle_alpha   90.00
_cell.angle_beta   90.00
_cell.angle_gamma   90.00
#
_symmetry.space_group_name_H-M   'P 1'
#
loop_
_entity.id
_entity.type
_entity.pdbx_description
1 polymer ?
#
loop_
_entity_poly.entity_id
_entity_poly.type
_entity_poly.pdbx_seq_one_letter_code
_entity_poly.pdbx_strand_id
1 'polypeptide(L)'
;EAIEAGKDIDKILVKKDLSGELINELYDLVKEYKILIQRVPLEKINRITRKNHQGVLAILSSVTYSNISNVIPEIYESGNMPFLVALDGVTDVRNFGAIARTCECAGVDAIVIPERHSVSVSGDAMKTSAGALNYVQVCRERSMVGALNYLKANGCKIVGASGKTKVSYTDVDYSVPTVIVMGAEDKGLEPEVEAVCDELVTIPEYGKINS
;
A
#
# COMPACT_ATOMS: atom_id res chain seq x y z
N GLU A 1 -9.04 -9.27 22.45
CA GLU A 1 -9.25 -10.63 21.87
C GLU A 1 -8.49 -10.82 20.54
N ALA A 2 -8.82 -10.11 19.42
CA ALA A 2 -8.15 -10.34 18.12
C ALA A 2 -6.66 -9.94 18.15
N ILE A 3 -6.33 -8.85 18.82
CA ILE A 3 -4.95 -8.35 19.01
C ILE A 3 -4.15 -9.37 19.85
N GLU A 4 -4.69 -9.76 20.97
CA GLU A 4 -4.09 -10.74 21.90
C GLU A 4 -3.94 -12.14 21.28
N ALA A 5 -4.85 -12.49 20.35
CA ALA A 5 -4.78 -13.72 19.58
C ALA A 5 -3.75 -13.65 18.42
N GLY A 6 -2.96 -12.58 18.31
CA GLY A 6 -1.92 -12.42 17.28
C GLY A 6 -2.45 -12.38 15.85
N LYS A 7 -3.70 -11.91 15.64
CA LYS A 7 -4.26 -11.75 14.30
C LYS A 7 -3.67 -10.51 13.63
N ASP A 8 -3.28 -10.64 12.38
CA ASP A 8 -2.86 -9.51 11.55
C ASP A 8 -4.04 -8.57 11.32
N ILE A 9 -4.05 -7.43 11.99
CA ILE A 9 -5.11 -6.43 11.91
C ILE A 9 -4.67 -5.32 10.94
N ASP A 10 -5.44 -5.15 9.88
CA ASP A 10 -5.23 -4.08 8.92
C ASP A 10 -5.53 -2.71 9.54
N LYS A 11 -6.70 -2.58 10.14
CA LYS A 11 -7.13 -1.38 10.87
C LYS A 11 -8.33 -1.66 11.75
N ILE A 12 -8.55 -0.75 12.70
CA ILE A 12 -9.74 -0.75 13.55
C ILE A 12 -10.57 0.50 13.26
N LEU A 13 -11.83 0.30 12.93
CA LEU A 13 -12.82 1.36 12.78
C LEU A 13 -13.58 1.54 14.08
N VAL A 14 -13.64 2.76 14.59
CA VAL A 14 -14.36 3.12 15.81
C VAL A 14 -15.37 4.22 15.49
N LYS A 15 -16.60 4.09 15.95
CA LYS A 15 -17.62 5.14 15.83
C LYS A 15 -17.11 6.44 16.46
N LYS A 16 -17.34 7.60 15.78
CA LYS A 16 -16.80 8.91 16.18
C LYS A 16 -17.07 9.29 17.64
N ASP A 17 -18.29 9.05 18.12
CA ASP A 17 -18.77 9.49 19.43
C ASP A 17 -18.65 8.39 20.51
N LEU A 18 -17.93 7.30 20.21
CA LEU A 18 -17.77 6.21 21.15
C LEU A 18 -16.72 6.60 22.19
N SER A 19 -17.08 6.48 23.48
CA SER A 19 -16.26 6.78 24.64
C SER A 19 -16.52 5.77 25.75
N GLY A 20 -15.63 5.69 26.71
CA GLY A 20 -15.74 4.81 27.87
C GLY A 20 -14.43 4.11 28.17
N GLU A 21 -14.38 3.42 29.30
CA GLU A 21 -13.17 2.76 29.81
C GLU A 21 -12.61 1.72 28.82
N LEU A 22 -13.46 0.85 28.28
CA LEU A 22 -13.07 -0.15 27.28
C LEU A 22 -12.51 0.47 25.99
N ILE A 23 -12.93 1.68 25.64
CA ILE A 23 -12.38 2.37 24.45
C ILE A 23 -11.00 2.94 24.76
N ASN A 24 -10.75 3.41 25.98
CA ASN A 24 -9.44 3.86 26.39
C ASN A 24 -8.45 2.68 26.41
N GLU A 25 -8.84 1.54 26.98
CA GLU A 25 -8.05 0.29 26.92
C GLU A 25 -7.74 -0.12 25.47
N LEU A 26 -8.73 -0.02 24.55
CA LEU A 26 -8.50 -0.28 23.15
C LEU A 26 -7.45 0.67 22.54
N TYR A 27 -7.47 1.97 22.90
CA TYR A 27 -6.48 2.92 22.41
C TYR A 27 -5.08 2.61 22.91
N ASP A 28 -4.95 2.16 24.15
CA ASP A 28 -3.65 1.77 24.72
C ASP A 28 -3.09 0.53 24.01
N LEU A 29 -3.90 -0.51 23.80
CA LEU A 29 -3.54 -1.69 23.03
C LEU A 29 -3.15 -1.33 21.58
N VAL A 30 -3.95 -0.51 20.91
CA VAL A 30 -3.68 -0.08 19.53
C VAL A 30 -2.36 0.67 19.41
N LYS A 31 -2.01 1.48 20.43
CA LYS A 31 -0.74 2.20 20.49
C LYS A 31 0.44 1.25 20.72
N GLU A 32 0.30 0.29 21.63
CA GLU A 32 1.30 -0.74 21.92
C GLU A 32 1.62 -1.59 20.68
N TYR A 33 0.58 -2.10 20.02
CA TYR A 33 0.70 -2.97 18.85
C TYR A 33 0.82 -2.21 17.53
N LYS A 34 0.90 -0.86 17.55
CA LYS A 34 1.02 0.02 16.38
C LYS A 34 -0.05 -0.22 15.30
N ILE A 35 -1.27 -0.53 15.70
CA ILE A 35 -2.39 -0.80 14.80
C ILE A 35 -3.03 0.52 14.35
N LEU A 36 -3.39 0.62 13.07
CA LEU A 36 -4.10 1.78 12.55
C LEU A 36 -5.53 1.83 13.09
N ILE A 37 -5.90 2.95 13.73
CA ILE A 37 -7.27 3.20 14.19
C ILE A 37 -7.88 4.41 13.47
N GLN A 38 -9.13 4.29 13.05
CA GLN A 38 -9.87 5.35 12.38
C GLN A 38 -11.22 5.60 13.05
N ARG A 39 -11.49 6.86 13.43
CA ARG A 39 -12.81 7.29 13.86
C ARG A 39 -13.69 7.57 12.65
N VAL A 40 -14.81 6.88 12.54
CA VAL A 40 -15.71 6.94 11.39
C VAL A 40 -17.17 7.11 11.81
N PRO A 41 -18.04 7.66 10.93
CA PRO A 41 -19.49 7.62 11.14
C PRO A 41 -20.00 6.17 11.23
N LEU A 42 -21.07 5.96 12.02
CA LEU A 42 -21.67 4.63 12.23
C LEU A 42 -22.07 3.97 10.90
N GLU A 43 -22.57 4.77 9.97
CA GLU A 43 -23.01 4.33 8.64
C GLU A 43 -21.88 3.65 7.86
N LYS A 44 -20.65 4.09 8.04
CA LYS A 44 -19.47 3.46 7.39
C LYS A 44 -19.24 2.05 7.93
N ILE A 45 -19.41 1.83 9.23
CA ILE A 45 -19.31 0.49 9.84
C ILE A 45 -20.48 -0.39 9.36
N ASN A 46 -21.71 0.15 9.35
CA ASN A 46 -22.93 -0.55 8.94
C ASN A 46 -22.92 -0.98 7.46
N ARG A 47 -22.16 -0.29 6.60
CA ARG A 47 -21.95 -0.70 5.20
C ARG A 47 -21.08 -1.95 5.09
N ILE A 48 -20.15 -2.14 6.02
CA ILE A 48 -19.24 -3.29 6.02
C ILE A 48 -19.91 -4.49 6.68
N THR A 49 -20.61 -4.28 7.80
CA THR A 49 -21.30 -5.36 8.53
C THR A 49 -22.57 -4.86 9.20
N ARG A 50 -23.60 -5.71 9.21
CA ARG A 50 -24.84 -5.51 9.95
C ARG A 50 -24.91 -6.32 11.25
N LYS A 51 -23.85 -7.07 11.58
CA LYS A 51 -23.75 -7.80 12.84
C LYS A 51 -23.61 -6.81 14.00
N ASN A 52 -23.92 -7.26 15.22
CA ASN A 52 -23.73 -6.45 16.41
C ASN A 52 -22.23 -6.16 16.63
N HIS A 53 -21.80 -4.96 16.26
CA HIS A 53 -20.40 -4.52 16.34
C HIS A 53 -20.15 -3.50 17.45
N GLN A 54 -21.20 -3.05 18.17
CA GLN A 54 -21.11 -2.09 19.29
C GLN A 54 -20.27 -0.82 18.98
N GLY A 55 -20.19 -0.43 17.72
CA GLY A 55 -19.42 0.74 17.26
C GLY A 55 -17.94 0.50 17.03
N VAL A 56 -17.46 -0.74 17.11
CA VAL A 56 -16.05 -1.11 16.84
C VAL A 56 -16.01 -2.25 15.83
N LEU A 57 -15.12 -2.13 14.83
CA LEU A 57 -14.89 -3.16 13.81
C LEU A 57 -13.39 -3.28 13.52
N ALA A 58 -12.82 -4.47 13.76
CA ALA A 58 -11.48 -4.80 13.33
C ALA A 58 -11.53 -5.40 11.91
N ILE A 59 -10.74 -4.85 11.01
CA ILE A 59 -10.53 -5.39 9.67
C ILE A 59 -9.22 -6.17 9.72
N LEU A 60 -9.30 -7.47 9.46
CA LEU A 60 -8.13 -8.34 9.43
C LEU A 60 -7.43 -8.21 8.08
N SER A 61 -6.10 -8.21 8.11
CA SER A 61 -5.29 -8.35 6.90
C SER A 61 -5.29 -9.81 6.44
N SER A 62 -5.23 -10.01 5.13
CA SER A 62 -5.04 -11.33 4.53
C SER A 62 -3.58 -11.62 4.21
N VAL A 63 -2.70 -10.67 4.45
CA VAL A 63 -1.25 -10.79 4.31
C VAL A 63 -0.56 -10.25 5.56
N THR A 64 0.62 -10.77 5.87
CA THR A 64 1.52 -10.15 6.84
C THR A 64 2.28 -9.03 6.14
N TYR A 65 2.18 -7.81 6.67
CA TYR A 65 2.90 -6.67 6.11
C TYR A 65 4.38 -6.74 6.47
N SER A 66 5.22 -6.52 5.48
CA SER A 66 6.66 -6.35 5.64
C SER A 66 7.03 -4.86 5.80
N ASN A 67 8.30 -4.62 6.07
CA ASN A 67 8.90 -3.29 6.12
C ASN A 67 10.04 -3.23 5.10
N ILE A 68 10.15 -2.14 4.33
CA ILE A 68 11.20 -2.00 3.32
C ILE A 68 12.61 -2.11 3.90
N SER A 69 12.79 -1.71 5.17
CA SER A 69 14.10 -1.82 5.85
C SER A 69 14.55 -3.26 6.08
N ASN A 70 13.65 -4.22 6.03
CA ASN A 70 13.98 -5.65 6.11
C ASN A 70 14.10 -6.26 4.71
N VAL A 71 13.16 -5.90 3.81
CA VAL A 71 13.06 -6.48 2.46
C VAL A 71 14.26 -6.11 1.57
N ILE A 72 14.72 -4.86 1.62
CA ILE A 72 15.83 -4.41 0.76
C ILE A 72 17.14 -5.15 1.06
N PRO A 73 17.58 -5.29 2.33
CA PRO A 73 18.75 -6.10 2.65
C PRO A 73 18.63 -7.56 2.19
N GLU A 74 17.48 -8.21 2.40
CA GLU A 74 17.23 -9.59 1.97
C GLU A 74 17.39 -9.77 0.45
N ILE A 75 16.91 -8.82 -0.36
CA ILE A 75 17.05 -8.88 -1.82
C ILE A 75 18.53 -8.78 -2.21
N TYR A 76 19.26 -7.83 -1.65
CA TYR A 76 20.70 -7.68 -1.94
C TYR A 76 21.53 -8.88 -1.45
N GLU A 77 21.23 -9.40 -0.26
CA GLU A 77 21.90 -10.59 0.29
C GLU A 77 21.69 -11.85 -0.56
N SER A 78 20.52 -11.94 -1.22
CA SER A 78 20.23 -13.02 -2.19
C SER A 78 20.93 -12.83 -3.55
N GLY A 79 21.68 -11.74 -3.74
CA GLY A 79 22.40 -11.41 -4.97
C GLY A 79 21.51 -10.83 -6.08
N ASN A 80 20.26 -10.45 -5.76
CA ASN A 80 19.33 -9.86 -6.70
C ASN A 80 19.37 -8.33 -6.67
N MET A 81 18.88 -7.71 -7.73
CA MET A 81 18.64 -6.27 -7.80
C MET A 81 17.20 -5.98 -7.41
N PRO A 82 16.93 -5.05 -6.46
CA PRO A 82 15.58 -4.70 -6.08
C PRO A 82 14.75 -4.17 -7.24
N PHE A 83 13.57 -4.76 -7.43
CA PHE A 83 12.54 -4.27 -8.33
C PHE A 83 11.22 -4.14 -7.57
N LEU A 84 10.80 -2.91 -7.28
CA LEU A 84 9.64 -2.62 -6.46
C LEU A 84 8.61 -1.79 -7.20
N VAL A 85 7.36 -1.87 -6.73
CA VAL A 85 6.27 -1.00 -7.16
C VAL A 85 5.71 -0.28 -5.94
N ALA A 86 5.71 1.04 -5.96
CA ALA A 86 5.13 1.88 -4.93
C ALA A 86 3.78 2.45 -5.40
N LEU A 87 2.74 2.34 -4.58
CA LEU A 87 1.38 2.72 -4.92
C LEU A 87 0.94 3.91 -4.06
N ASP A 88 0.94 5.10 -4.66
CA ASP A 88 0.59 6.35 -4.01
C ASP A 88 -0.91 6.66 -4.19
N GLY A 89 -1.69 6.43 -3.12
CA GLY A 89 -3.12 6.74 -3.12
C GLY A 89 -4.03 5.72 -3.84
N VAL A 90 -3.55 4.54 -4.16
CA VAL A 90 -4.38 3.46 -4.71
C VAL A 90 -5.25 2.88 -3.60
N THR A 91 -6.55 3.13 -3.64
CA THR A 91 -7.51 2.72 -2.60
C THR A 91 -8.52 1.67 -3.06
N ASP A 92 -8.70 1.49 -4.37
CA ASP A 92 -9.59 0.48 -4.93
C ASP A 92 -8.97 -0.91 -4.86
N VAL A 93 -9.73 -1.86 -4.29
CA VAL A 93 -9.28 -3.26 -4.07
C VAL A 93 -9.08 -4.00 -5.39
N ARG A 94 -9.87 -3.68 -6.43
CA ARG A 94 -9.77 -4.36 -7.73
C ARG A 94 -8.53 -3.89 -8.48
N ASN A 95 -8.28 -2.58 -8.49
CA ASN A 95 -7.07 -2.01 -9.08
C ASN A 95 -5.82 -2.56 -8.39
N PHE A 96 -5.80 -2.55 -7.06
CA PHE A 96 -4.71 -3.13 -6.28
C PHE A 96 -4.50 -4.62 -6.60
N GLY A 97 -5.56 -5.42 -6.64
CA GLY A 97 -5.46 -6.84 -6.96
C GLY A 97 -4.93 -7.10 -8.37
N ALA A 98 -5.36 -6.31 -9.36
CA ALA A 98 -4.85 -6.40 -10.74
C ALA A 98 -3.36 -6.02 -10.82
N ILE A 99 -2.97 -4.95 -10.11
CA ILE A 99 -1.56 -4.53 -10.00
C ILE A 99 -0.74 -5.63 -9.33
N ALA A 100 -1.18 -6.17 -8.19
CA ALA A 100 -0.46 -7.22 -7.47
C ALA A 100 -0.26 -8.47 -8.34
N ARG A 101 -1.27 -8.86 -9.13
CA ARG A 101 -1.14 -9.96 -10.09
C ARG A 101 -0.10 -9.67 -11.16
N THR A 102 -0.09 -8.45 -11.70
CA THR A 102 0.90 -8.04 -12.69
C THR A 102 2.31 -7.99 -12.09
N CYS A 103 2.45 -7.49 -10.85
CA CYS A 103 3.70 -7.46 -10.12
C CYS A 103 4.29 -8.86 -9.94
N GLU A 104 3.48 -9.83 -9.53
CA GLU A 104 3.93 -11.22 -9.38
C GLU A 104 4.42 -11.79 -10.72
N CYS A 105 3.62 -11.65 -11.78
CA CYS A 105 4.00 -12.13 -13.12
C CYS A 105 5.26 -11.43 -13.68
N ALA A 106 5.53 -10.20 -13.28
CA ALA A 106 6.70 -9.41 -13.70
C ALA A 106 7.95 -9.63 -12.83
N GLY A 107 7.85 -10.43 -11.77
CA GLY A 107 8.97 -10.67 -10.85
C GLY A 107 9.27 -9.48 -9.94
N VAL A 108 8.27 -8.68 -9.59
CA VAL A 108 8.41 -7.60 -8.60
C VAL A 108 8.61 -8.19 -7.20
N ASP A 109 9.65 -7.77 -6.51
CA ASP A 109 10.02 -8.28 -5.19
C ASP A 109 9.02 -7.83 -4.12
N ALA A 110 8.61 -6.55 -4.14
CA ALA A 110 7.66 -6.03 -3.17
C ALA A 110 6.79 -4.89 -3.72
N ILE A 111 5.57 -4.79 -3.18
CA ILE A 111 4.67 -3.65 -3.37
C ILE A 111 4.72 -2.79 -2.12
N VAL A 112 4.98 -1.49 -2.28
CA VAL A 112 5.01 -0.51 -1.18
C VAL A 112 3.72 0.29 -1.17
N ILE A 113 3.03 0.31 -0.03
CA ILE A 113 1.81 1.10 0.18
C ILE A 113 1.92 1.98 1.42
N PRO A 114 1.28 3.16 1.46
CA PRO A 114 1.24 3.97 2.68
C PRO A 114 0.25 3.40 3.70
N GLU A 115 0.45 3.67 4.98
CA GLU A 115 -0.51 3.30 6.05
C GLU A 115 -1.88 3.97 5.88
N ARG A 116 -1.89 5.18 5.32
CA ARG A 116 -3.11 5.97 5.11
C ARG A 116 -3.35 6.19 3.63
N HIS A 117 -4.61 6.36 3.26
CA HIS A 117 -5.02 6.57 1.86
C HIS A 117 -4.56 5.44 0.93
N SER A 118 -4.58 4.22 1.44
CA SER A 118 -4.27 3.00 0.71
C SER A 118 -5.37 1.96 0.84
N VAL A 119 -5.26 0.91 0.04
CA VAL A 119 -6.14 -0.25 0.08
C VAL A 119 -5.98 -1.01 1.40
N SER A 120 -7.06 -1.66 1.85
CA SER A 120 -7.00 -2.71 2.86
C SER A 120 -6.76 -4.04 2.18
N VAL A 121 -5.65 -4.71 2.49
CA VAL A 121 -5.32 -6.01 1.89
C VAL A 121 -6.15 -7.11 2.58
N SER A 122 -7.42 -7.19 2.19
CA SER A 122 -8.43 -8.10 2.70
C SER A 122 -8.59 -9.34 1.83
N GLY A 123 -9.48 -10.26 2.22
CA GLY A 123 -9.82 -11.42 1.41
C GLY A 123 -10.33 -11.08 -0.01
N ASP A 124 -10.88 -9.89 -0.21
CA ASP A 124 -11.28 -9.44 -1.56
C ASP A 124 -10.05 -9.06 -2.40
N ALA A 125 -9.00 -8.47 -1.80
CA ALA A 125 -7.73 -8.24 -2.48
C ALA A 125 -7.07 -9.57 -2.89
N MET A 126 -7.12 -10.59 -2.02
CA MET A 126 -6.64 -11.95 -2.35
C MET A 126 -7.36 -12.55 -3.56
N LYS A 127 -8.68 -12.41 -3.62
CA LYS A 127 -9.48 -12.91 -4.76
C LYS A 127 -9.15 -12.14 -6.05
N THR A 128 -9.10 -10.81 -5.99
CA THR A 128 -8.86 -9.98 -7.17
C THR A 128 -7.44 -10.11 -7.71
N SER A 129 -6.46 -10.41 -6.84
CA SER A 129 -5.10 -10.74 -7.25
C SER A 129 -4.92 -12.18 -7.77
N ALA A 130 -6.00 -12.99 -7.80
CA ALA A 130 -5.92 -14.42 -8.12
C ALA A 130 -4.88 -15.20 -7.28
N GLY A 131 -4.65 -14.76 -6.03
CA GLY A 131 -3.70 -15.37 -5.11
C GLY A 131 -2.26 -14.86 -5.22
N ALA A 132 -1.95 -13.91 -6.11
CA ALA A 132 -0.60 -13.36 -6.27
C ALA A 132 -0.05 -12.75 -4.95
N LEU A 133 -0.92 -12.22 -4.09
CA LEU A 133 -0.55 -11.69 -2.78
C LEU A 133 -0.03 -12.74 -1.78
N ASN A 134 -0.04 -14.02 -2.12
CA ASN A 134 0.67 -15.05 -1.34
C ASN A 134 2.17 -15.10 -1.68
N TYR A 135 2.59 -14.49 -2.78
CA TYR A 135 3.96 -14.59 -3.32
C TYR A 135 4.68 -13.24 -3.34
N VAL A 136 3.97 -12.14 -3.63
CA VAL A 136 4.54 -10.79 -3.61
C VAL A 136 4.45 -10.20 -2.21
N GLN A 137 5.57 -9.73 -1.68
CA GLN A 137 5.58 -9.05 -0.39
C GLN A 137 4.86 -7.70 -0.46
N VAL A 138 4.13 -7.34 0.60
CA VAL A 138 3.50 -6.02 0.72
C VAL A 138 4.13 -5.28 1.88
N CYS A 139 4.87 -4.22 1.58
CA CYS A 139 5.46 -3.33 2.56
C CYS A 139 4.48 -2.19 2.87
N ARG A 140 4.20 -1.97 4.15
CA ARG A 140 3.35 -0.87 4.60
C ARG A 140 4.17 0.18 5.33
N GLU A 141 4.22 1.39 4.79
CA GLU A 141 5.09 2.45 5.27
C GLU A 141 4.28 3.66 5.78
N ARG A 142 4.78 4.34 6.82
CA ARG A 142 4.10 5.50 7.42
C ARG A 142 4.01 6.68 6.47
N SER A 143 5.00 6.83 5.59
CA SER A 143 5.13 7.92 4.64
C SER A 143 5.70 7.39 3.33
N MET A 144 5.01 7.62 2.22
CA MET A 144 5.50 7.26 0.89
C MET A 144 6.80 8.01 0.58
N VAL A 145 6.86 9.32 0.83
CA VAL A 145 8.08 10.13 0.65
C VAL A 145 9.25 9.58 1.47
N GLY A 146 8.99 9.21 2.75
CA GLY A 146 10.03 8.60 3.60
C GLY A 146 10.53 7.27 3.05
N ALA A 147 9.62 6.42 2.57
CA ALA A 147 9.93 5.14 1.96
C ALA A 147 10.79 5.31 0.69
N LEU A 148 10.38 6.21 -0.22
CA LEU A 148 11.11 6.47 -1.46
C LEU A 148 12.51 7.05 -1.19
N ASN A 149 12.66 7.96 -0.22
CA ASN A 149 13.96 8.47 0.19
C ASN A 149 14.86 7.37 0.76
N TYR A 150 14.31 6.44 1.56
CA TYR A 150 15.05 5.28 2.05
C TYR A 150 15.51 4.39 0.90
N LEU A 151 14.64 4.07 -0.06
CA LEU A 151 14.95 3.26 -1.23
C LEU A 151 16.02 3.92 -2.10
N LYS A 152 15.91 5.24 -2.32
CA LYS A 152 16.93 6.04 -3.03
C LYS A 152 18.29 5.99 -2.34
N ALA A 153 18.32 6.15 -1.01
CA ALA A 153 19.56 6.05 -0.22
C ALA A 153 20.20 4.65 -0.27
N ASN A 154 19.41 3.61 -0.58
CA ASN A 154 19.87 2.24 -0.77
C ASN A 154 20.11 1.88 -2.25
N GLY A 155 20.28 2.88 -3.12
CA GLY A 155 20.69 2.70 -4.50
C GLY A 155 19.59 2.42 -5.51
N CYS A 156 18.32 2.51 -5.11
CA CYS A 156 17.20 2.36 -6.03
C CYS A 156 16.92 3.67 -6.79
N LYS A 157 16.72 3.56 -8.09
CA LYS A 157 16.20 4.62 -8.95
C LYS A 157 14.69 4.70 -8.81
N ILE A 158 14.17 5.89 -8.60
CA ILE A 158 12.73 6.14 -8.41
C ILE A 158 12.14 6.68 -9.71
N VAL A 159 11.27 5.91 -10.35
CA VAL A 159 10.61 6.26 -11.61
C VAL A 159 9.12 6.44 -11.38
N GLY A 160 8.62 7.66 -11.50
CA GLY A 160 7.22 8.00 -11.30
C GLY A 160 6.42 7.99 -12.61
N ALA A 161 5.29 7.28 -12.64
CA ALA A 161 4.35 7.33 -13.75
C ALA A 161 3.47 8.58 -13.65
N SER A 162 3.55 9.47 -14.65
CA SER A 162 2.83 10.75 -14.68
C SER A 162 2.44 11.14 -16.10
N GLY A 163 1.19 11.53 -16.29
CA GLY A 163 0.72 12.07 -17.56
C GLY A 163 1.23 13.51 -17.87
N LYS A 164 1.98 14.12 -16.94
CA LYS A 164 2.48 15.51 -17.08
C LYS A 164 3.81 15.60 -17.86
N THR A 165 4.46 14.46 -18.11
CA THR A 165 5.74 14.39 -18.85
C THR A 165 5.52 13.87 -20.27
N LYS A 166 6.52 14.11 -21.14
CA LYS A 166 6.59 13.56 -22.49
C LYS A 166 7.63 12.43 -22.61
N VAL A 167 8.38 12.14 -21.58
CA VAL A 167 9.37 11.07 -21.56
C VAL A 167 8.62 9.73 -21.54
N SER A 168 8.81 8.92 -22.58
CA SER A 168 8.19 7.58 -22.63
C SER A 168 8.81 6.67 -21.58
N TYR A 169 8.00 5.80 -20.98
CA TYR A 169 8.52 4.76 -20.08
C TYR A 169 9.57 3.86 -20.74
N THR A 170 9.60 3.77 -22.08
CA THR A 170 10.59 3.01 -22.84
C THR A 170 11.95 3.70 -22.97
N ASP A 171 12.03 4.99 -22.65
CA ASP A 171 13.26 5.79 -22.83
C ASP A 171 14.12 5.82 -21.57
N VAL A 172 13.71 5.11 -20.52
CA VAL A 172 14.39 5.04 -19.23
C VAL A 172 15.16 3.75 -19.10
N ASP A 173 16.34 3.82 -18.50
CA ASP A 173 17.15 2.65 -18.16
C ASP A 173 16.63 2.00 -16.86
N TYR A 174 16.19 0.75 -16.97
CA TYR A 174 15.71 -0.10 -15.89
C TYR A 174 16.71 -1.22 -15.53
N SER A 175 17.94 -1.17 -16.03
CA SER A 175 18.99 -2.16 -15.71
C SER A 175 19.64 -1.95 -14.34
N VAL A 176 19.11 -1.07 -13.53
CA VAL A 176 19.53 -0.74 -12.17
C VAL A 176 18.42 -1.06 -11.17
N PRO A 177 18.71 -1.18 -9.85
CA PRO A 177 17.66 -1.30 -8.84
C PRO A 177 16.60 -0.22 -9.03
N THR A 178 15.33 -0.61 -9.18
CA THR A 178 14.30 0.32 -9.65
C THR A 178 13.04 0.22 -8.81
N VAL A 179 12.44 1.37 -8.54
CA VAL A 179 11.10 1.51 -7.95
C VAL A 179 10.21 2.24 -8.94
N ILE A 180 9.14 1.59 -9.40
CA ILE A 180 8.11 2.23 -10.21
C ILE A 180 7.04 2.79 -9.25
N VAL A 181 6.74 4.08 -9.35
CA VAL A 181 5.73 4.73 -8.52
C VAL A 181 4.49 5.02 -9.36
N MET A 182 3.36 4.44 -8.94
CA MET A 182 2.06 4.63 -9.57
C MET A 182 1.16 5.44 -8.65
N GLY A 183 0.51 6.46 -9.18
CA GLY A 183 -0.42 7.32 -8.45
C GLY A 183 -1.86 6.81 -8.45
N ALA A 184 -2.74 7.57 -7.78
CA ALA A 184 -4.18 7.37 -7.82
C ALA A 184 -4.75 7.62 -9.21
N GLU A 185 -5.81 6.87 -9.57
CA GLU A 185 -6.45 6.95 -10.90
C GLU A 185 -6.98 8.35 -11.25
N ASP A 186 -7.50 9.08 -10.26
CA ASP A 186 -8.11 10.40 -10.44
C ASP A 186 -7.13 11.57 -10.33
N LYS A 187 -6.05 11.43 -9.54
CA LYS A 187 -5.14 12.52 -9.18
C LYS A 187 -3.70 12.33 -9.67
N GLY A 188 -3.33 11.09 -9.99
CA GLY A 188 -1.95 10.72 -10.24
C GLY A 188 -1.12 10.70 -8.95
N LEU A 189 0.14 11.05 -9.07
CA LEU A 189 1.07 11.15 -7.93
C LEU A 189 0.80 12.41 -7.11
N GLU A 190 0.87 12.31 -5.78
CA GLU A 190 0.89 13.49 -4.92
C GLU A 190 2.16 14.32 -5.21
N PRO A 191 2.07 15.68 -5.16
CA PRO A 191 3.20 16.55 -5.54
C PRO A 191 4.49 16.26 -4.75
N GLU A 192 4.37 15.90 -3.49
CA GLU A 192 5.52 15.57 -2.62
C GLU A 192 6.19 14.26 -3.05
N VAL A 193 5.42 13.29 -3.54
CA VAL A 193 5.91 12.02 -4.07
C VAL A 193 6.55 12.23 -5.45
N GLU A 194 5.90 13.03 -6.31
CA GLU A 194 6.43 13.41 -7.63
C GLU A 194 7.80 14.09 -7.51
N ALA A 195 7.98 14.96 -6.50
CA ALA A 195 9.24 15.67 -6.25
C ALA A 195 10.42 14.78 -5.82
N VAL A 196 10.16 13.59 -5.29
CA VAL A 196 11.20 12.62 -4.89
C VAL A 196 11.63 11.73 -6.05
N CYS A 197 10.83 11.59 -7.10
CA CYS A 197 11.16 10.79 -8.26
C CYS A 197 12.42 11.31 -8.96
N ASP A 198 13.30 10.40 -9.39
CA ASP A 198 14.48 10.73 -10.18
C ASP A 198 14.10 11.01 -11.62
N GLU A 199 13.11 10.28 -12.12
CA GLU A 199 12.54 10.45 -13.46
C GLU A 199 11.01 10.33 -13.40
N LEU A 200 10.35 11.10 -14.26
CA LEU A 200 8.93 10.98 -14.53
C LEU A 200 8.73 10.45 -15.94
N VAL A 201 7.89 9.45 -16.08
CA VAL A 201 7.61 8.81 -17.37
C VAL A 201 6.12 8.78 -17.65
N THR A 202 5.77 8.80 -18.93
CA THR A 202 4.40 8.60 -19.38
C THR A 202 4.26 7.26 -20.09
N ILE A 203 3.10 6.64 -19.90
CA ILE A 203 2.66 5.48 -20.70
C ILE A 203 1.78 6.07 -21.81
N PRO A 204 2.15 5.91 -23.10
CA PRO A 204 1.38 6.50 -24.19
C PRO A 204 -0.05 5.94 -24.24
N GLU A 205 -1.02 6.81 -24.28
CA GLU A 205 -2.42 6.47 -24.43
C GLU A 205 -2.86 6.75 -25.88
N TYR A 206 -3.34 5.72 -26.57
CA TYR A 206 -3.86 5.81 -27.95
C TYR A 206 -5.39 5.72 -28.00
N GLY A 207 -6.01 5.51 -26.85
CA GLY A 207 -7.46 5.35 -26.71
C GLY A 207 -8.19 6.68 -26.49
N LYS A 208 -9.52 6.57 -26.30
CA LYS A 208 -10.39 7.71 -25.95
C LYS A 208 -10.68 7.82 -24.45
N ILE A 209 -10.29 6.84 -23.69
CA ILE A 209 -10.49 6.77 -22.22
C ILE A 209 -9.15 7.05 -21.58
N ASN A 210 -9.13 8.06 -20.71
CA ASN A 210 -7.96 8.35 -19.90
C ASN A 210 -7.91 7.36 -18.73
N SER A 211 -6.77 6.86 -18.40
CA SER A 211 -6.57 5.98 -17.24
C SER A 211 -5.35 6.40 -16.42
#